data_061c438d0f8f0b34ca643bbb89f05812
#
_entry.id   061c438d0f8f0b34ca643bbb89f05812
#
_cell.length_a   1.000
_cell.length_b   1.000
_cell.length_c   1.000
_cell.angle_alpha   90.00
_cell.angle_beta   90.00
_cell.angle_gamma   90.00
#
_symmetry.space_group_name_H-M   'P 1'
#
loop_
_entity.id
_entity.type
_entity.pdbx_description
1 polymer ?
#
loop_
_entity_poly.entity_id
_entity_poly.type
_entity_poly.pdbx_seq_one_letter_code
_entity_poly.pdbx_strand_id
1 'polypeptide(L)'
;MKFRSPSSGAQSGTPVTGGRRRVRTIAVGALPVVVMVALLGMTTVPGTDINLTVPFAAEGEGPTYNTLGDVDGTPVVDITGVDADELDETSGNLNMTTVAVRTKMTLPQMMGRWLASDDTVVPLETVIPANSNAEEVARQNAAAFASSESNATVAAMNHLGRPLETMVYDVSEGAPADGTVKINDVITSVDGADVTVPGDVSEAIGDKSPGDEVTLGIDRGGKKETETVTLGEMPDELAGDEDAEAATGGNGKAFLGVTMVAQPADGIRVEYNLKDIGGPSAGLMFSLAVVDKLSPGELSGGEFVAGTGTIASDGTVGPIGGITHKISAAKNAGASVFLVPAGNCSEAASADSGDMTLLEVDTLDGAVDALTAHDKGEDVQTCG
;
A
#
# COMPACT_ATOMS: atom_id res chain seq x y z
N MET A 1 51.60 82.35 54.94
CA MET A 1 51.69 80.92 54.84
C MET A 1 51.04 80.48 53.54
N LYS A 2 51.75 80.11 52.53
CA LYS A 2 51.25 79.68 51.21
C LYS A 2 51.25 78.17 51.15
N PHE A 3 50.06 77.53 50.95
CA PHE A 3 49.94 76.13 50.64
C PHE A 3 49.90 75.98 49.12
N ARG A 4 50.84 75.16 48.62
CA ARG A 4 50.86 74.68 47.20
C ARG A 4 50.02 73.44 47.09
N SER A 5 49.19 73.49 46.06
CA SER A 5 48.44 72.26 45.62
C SER A 5 49.29 71.42 44.65
N PRO A 6 49.30 70.11 44.67
CA PRO A 6 49.96 69.27 43.68
C PRO A 6 49.05 69.03 42.47
N SER A 7 49.66 69.11 41.29
CA SER A 7 49.05 68.86 39.98
C SER A 7 48.74 67.36 39.78
N SER A 8 47.53 67.04 39.38
CA SER A 8 47.10 65.72 38.96
C SER A 8 47.52 65.46 37.53
N GLY A 9 48.38 64.49 37.33
CA GLY A 9 48.79 64.01 36.03
C GLY A 9 47.68 63.11 35.43
N ALA A 10 47.18 63.50 34.28
CA ALA A 10 46.26 62.68 33.50
C ALA A 10 47.03 61.52 32.83
N GLN A 11 46.74 60.30 33.21
CA GLN A 11 47.17 59.11 32.51
C GLN A 11 46.24 58.87 31.31
N SER A 12 46.79 59.05 30.12
CA SER A 12 46.14 58.64 28.88
C SER A 12 46.12 57.10 28.77
N GLY A 13 44.96 56.50 29.04
CA GLY A 13 44.74 55.08 28.79
C GLY A 13 44.68 54.78 27.29
N THR A 14 45.64 54.01 26.81
CA THR A 14 45.62 53.44 25.43
C THR A 14 44.43 52.50 25.26
N PRO A 15 43.65 52.61 24.18
CA PRO A 15 42.51 51.68 23.97
C PRO A 15 43.05 50.30 23.64
N VAL A 16 42.58 49.31 24.41
CA VAL A 16 42.88 47.88 24.21
C VAL A 16 42.23 47.40 22.91
N THR A 17 42.99 47.41 21.79
CA THR A 17 42.56 46.95 20.45
C THR A 17 42.63 45.42 20.30
N GLY A 18 42.82 44.66 21.37
CA GLY A 18 43.02 43.19 21.34
C GLY A 18 41.73 42.40 21.11
N GLY A 19 40.54 42.91 21.48
CA GLY A 19 39.28 42.17 21.41
C GLY A 19 38.77 41.96 19.97
N ARG A 20 38.84 42.97 19.13
CA ARG A 20 38.34 42.87 17.74
C ARG A 20 39.16 41.93 16.83
N ARG A 21 40.48 41.80 17.06
CA ARG A 21 41.31 40.84 16.33
C ARG A 21 41.02 39.41 16.72
N ARG A 22 40.87 39.12 18.02
CA ARG A 22 40.53 37.76 18.49
C ARG A 22 39.14 37.30 18.00
N VAL A 23 38.14 38.18 18.03
CA VAL A 23 36.80 37.89 17.48
C VAL A 23 36.85 37.63 15.96
N ARG A 24 37.63 38.40 15.19
CA ARG A 24 37.81 38.15 13.74
C ARG A 24 38.50 36.83 13.47
N THR A 25 39.55 36.48 14.21
CA THR A 25 40.28 35.21 14.02
C THR A 25 39.38 34.00 14.37
N ILE A 26 38.56 34.07 15.44
CA ILE A 26 37.59 33.05 15.81
C ILE A 26 36.50 32.97 14.75
N ALA A 27 35.97 34.10 14.26
CA ALA A 27 34.94 34.11 13.23
C ALA A 27 35.43 33.54 11.88
N VAL A 28 36.65 33.87 11.47
CA VAL A 28 37.26 33.32 10.22
C VAL A 28 37.60 31.84 10.39
N GLY A 29 38.05 31.40 11.57
CA GLY A 29 38.33 29.99 11.84
C GLY A 29 37.05 29.14 12.02
N ALA A 30 35.96 29.72 12.50
CA ALA A 30 34.67 29.03 12.66
C ALA A 30 33.87 28.98 11.33
N LEU A 31 34.11 29.88 10.38
CA LEU A 31 33.35 29.96 9.12
C LEU A 31 33.35 28.66 8.31
N PRO A 32 34.48 27.95 8.09
CA PRO A 32 34.47 26.67 7.39
C PRO A 32 33.62 25.60 8.11
N VAL A 33 33.69 25.59 9.45
CA VAL A 33 32.89 24.65 10.26
C VAL A 33 31.40 24.94 10.16
N VAL A 34 31.03 26.23 10.22
CA VAL A 34 29.63 26.65 10.05
C VAL A 34 29.13 26.33 8.64
N VAL A 35 29.92 26.57 7.61
CA VAL A 35 29.59 26.22 6.22
C VAL A 35 29.47 24.71 6.06
N MET A 36 30.39 23.95 6.64
CA MET A 36 30.30 22.46 6.60
C MET A 36 29.03 21.93 7.31
N VAL A 37 28.71 22.45 8.47
CA VAL A 37 27.49 22.08 9.20
C VAL A 37 26.24 22.48 8.41
N ALA A 38 26.23 23.66 7.78
CA ALA A 38 25.13 24.10 6.92
C ALA A 38 24.97 23.17 5.70
N LEU A 39 26.08 22.80 5.03
CA LEU A 39 26.06 21.88 3.90
C LEU A 39 25.59 20.47 4.29
N LEU A 40 25.96 19.98 5.46
CA LEU A 40 25.51 18.68 5.96
C LEU A 40 23.99 18.60 6.17
N GLY A 41 23.32 19.75 6.39
CA GLY A 41 21.84 19.82 6.51
C GLY A 41 21.11 20.07 5.20
N MET A 42 21.82 20.32 4.09
CA MET A 42 21.22 20.62 2.79
C MET A 42 21.17 19.36 1.90
N THR A 43 20.10 19.20 1.11
CA THR A 43 19.97 18.11 0.14
C THR A 43 20.71 18.41 -1.18
N THR A 44 20.93 19.70 -1.47
CA THR A 44 21.67 20.17 -2.67
C THR A 44 22.54 21.36 -2.31
N VAL A 45 23.66 21.54 -3.01
CA VAL A 45 24.49 22.74 -2.87
C VAL A 45 23.82 23.91 -3.59
N PRO A 46 23.53 25.04 -2.90
CA PRO A 46 22.86 26.18 -3.53
C PRO A 46 23.58 26.71 -4.76
N GLY A 47 22.85 26.84 -5.87
CA GLY A 47 23.37 27.32 -7.16
C GLY A 47 24.17 26.31 -7.97
N THR A 48 24.10 25.03 -7.60
CA THR A 48 24.72 23.92 -8.34
C THR A 48 23.76 22.71 -8.38
N ASP A 49 24.04 21.75 -9.28
CA ASP A 49 23.30 20.47 -9.36
C ASP A 49 23.92 19.37 -8.48
N ILE A 50 24.80 19.75 -7.53
CA ILE A 50 25.45 18.78 -6.65
C ILE A 50 24.47 18.30 -5.58
N ASN A 51 24.08 17.04 -5.66
CA ASN A 51 23.23 16.36 -4.69
C ASN A 51 24.07 15.92 -3.48
N LEU A 52 23.61 16.24 -2.26
CA LEU A 52 24.23 15.89 -0.98
C LEU A 52 23.46 14.77 -0.24
N THR A 53 22.46 14.16 -0.88
CA THR A 53 21.74 13.03 -0.30
C THR A 53 22.55 11.75 -0.42
N VAL A 54 22.34 10.84 0.54
CA VAL A 54 22.97 9.51 0.53
C VAL A 54 22.13 8.51 -0.29
N PRO A 55 22.74 7.47 -0.89
CA PRO A 55 22.03 6.46 -1.65
C PRO A 55 21.39 5.40 -0.72
N PHE A 56 20.68 5.87 0.30
CA PHE A 56 19.98 5.04 1.27
C PHE A 56 18.57 5.56 1.51
N ALA A 57 17.65 4.64 1.83
CA ALA A 57 16.33 4.92 2.36
C ALA A 57 16.25 4.48 3.83
N ALA A 58 15.36 5.08 4.60
CA ALA A 58 15.00 4.63 5.93
C ALA A 58 13.55 4.17 5.92
N GLU A 59 13.35 2.94 6.34
CA GLU A 59 12.04 2.33 6.56
C GLU A 59 11.75 2.35 8.05
N GLY A 60 10.54 2.74 8.43
CA GLY A 60 10.14 2.81 9.83
C GLY A 60 8.63 2.71 9.96
N GLU A 61 8.16 2.84 11.19
CA GLU A 61 6.73 2.82 11.48
C GLU A 61 5.97 3.85 10.64
N GLY A 62 4.92 3.37 9.96
CA GLY A 62 3.93 4.19 9.29
C GLY A 62 2.67 4.35 10.15
N PRO A 63 1.72 5.22 9.74
CA PRO A 63 0.42 5.31 10.39
C PRO A 63 -0.39 4.03 10.22
N THR A 64 -1.32 3.79 11.16
CA THR A 64 -2.34 2.76 11.06
C THR A 64 -3.69 3.41 10.81
N TYR A 65 -4.57 2.72 10.08
CA TYR A 65 -5.91 3.21 9.74
C TYR A 65 -6.94 2.15 10.09
N ASN A 66 -7.97 2.54 10.85
CA ASN A 66 -9.10 1.65 11.12
C ASN A 66 -9.98 1.54 9.87
N THR A 67 -10.03 0.36 9.27
CA THR A 67 -10.81 0.12 8.05
C THR A 67 -12.32 0.13 8.29
N LEU A 68 -12.76 -0.06 9.54
CA LEU A 68 -14.16 0.07 9.95
C LEU A 68 -14.56 1.53 10.26
N GLY A 69 -13.58 2.41 10.49
CA GLY A 69 -13.77 3.79 10.91
C GLY A 69 -13.71 4.80 9.78
N ASP A 70 -13.59 6.05 10.18
CA ASP A 70 -13.52 7.21 9.27
C ASP A 70 -12.14 7.87 9.32
N VAL A 71 -11.73 8.42 8.19
CA VAL A 71 -10.60 9.34 8.07
C VAL A 71 -11.12 10.68 7.55
N ASP A 72 -10.88 11.77 8.28
CA ASP A 72 -11.37 13.11 7.97
C ASP A 72 -12.91 13.17 7.74
N GLY A 73 -13.68 12.32 8.43
CA GLY A 73 -15.14 12.25 8.33
C GLY A 73 -15.64 11.52 7.08
N THR A 74 -14.77 10.74 6.42
CA THR A 74 -15.13 9.86 5.30
C THR A 74 -14.85 8.42 5.72
N PRO A 75 -15.83 7.48 5.59
CA PRO A 75 -15.59 6.07 5.87
C PRO A 75 -14.40 5.53 5.08
N VAL A 76 -13.52 4.77 5.73
CA VAL A 76 -12.37 4.14 5.05
C VAL A 76 -12.86 3.10 4.04
N VAL A 77 -13.80 2.25 4.45
CA VAL A 77 -14.52 1.32 3.57
C VAL A 77 -15.98 1.71 3.59
N ASP A 78 -16.48 2.22 2.46
CA ASP A 78 -17.87 2.61 2.26
C ASP A 78 -18.57 1.58 1.36
N ILE A 79 -19.74 1.09 1.81
CA ILE A 79 -20.52 0.08 1.08
C ILE A 79 -21.89 0.67 0.77
N THR A 80 -22.24 0.66 -0.51
CA THR A 80 -23.51 1.15 -1.01
C THR A 80 -24.17 0.11 -1.91
N GLY A 81 -25.46 0.31 -2.26
CA GLY A 81 -26.20 -0.64 -3.09
C GLY A 81 -26.77 -1.83 -2.35
N VAL A 82 -26.72 -1.81 -1.02
CA VAL A 82 -27.38 -2.79 -0.12
C VAL A 82 -28.48 -2.11 0.68
N ASP A 83 -29.45 -2.89 1.14
CA ASP A 83 -30.45 -2.38 2.08
C ASP A 83 -29.79 -2.09 3.44
N ALA A 84 -30.29 -1.07 4.15
CA ALA A 84 -29.68 -0.62 5.41
C ALA A 84 -29.69 -1.67 6.53
N ASP A 85 -30.52 -2.69 6.43
CA ASP A 85 -30.62 -3.83 7.33
C ASP A 85 -29.68 -4.99 6.97
N GLU A 86 -28.99 -4.89 5.82
CA GLU A 86 -27.91 -5.81 5.44
C GLU A 86 -26.53 -5.34 5.91
N LEU A 87 -26.40 -4.05 6.25
CA LEU A 87 -25.16 -3.50 6.83
C LEU A 87 -25.16 -3.70 8.34
N ASP A 88 -24.13 -4.35 8.85
CA ASP A 88 -23.96 -4.50 10.29
C ASP A 88 -23.36 -3.25 10.93
N GLU A 89 -23.77 -2.96 12.18
CA GLU A 89 -23.13 -1.94 13.01
C GLU A 89 -21.83 -2.52 13.58
N THR A 90 -20.72 -2.22 12.94
CA THR A 90 -19.41 -2.72 13.36
C THR A 90 -18.86 -1.96 14.56
N SER A 91 -18.19 -2.65 15.48
CA SER A 91 -17.46 -2.08 16.61
C SER A 91 -16.01 -2.58 16.67
N GLY A 92 -15.21 -2.09 17.63
CA GLY A 92 -13.80 -2.42 17.71
C GLY A 92 -12.96 -1.76 16.61
N ASN A 93 -11.82 -2.36 16.32
CA ASN A 93 -10.90 -1.84 15.31
C ASN A 93 -10.34 -2.98 14.45
N LEU A 94 -10.36 -2.79 13.13
CA LEU A 94 -9.61 -3.58 12.16
C LEU A 94 -8.60 -2.66 11.47
N ASN A 95 -7.41 -2.49 12.08
CA ASN A 95 -6.43 -1.53 11.58
C ASN A 95 -5.48 -2.16 10.56
N MET A 96 -5.47 -1.60 9.35
CA MET A 96 -4.36 -1.81 8.43
C MET A 96 -3.13 -1.06 8.90
N THR A 97 -1.94 -1.61 8.62
CA THR A 97 -0.65 -1.02 8.98
C THR A 97 0.16 -0.65 7.76
N THR A 98 0.94 0.42 7.86
CA THR A 98 1.79 0.91 6.78
C THR A 98 3.25 1.00 7.22
N VAL A 99 4.15 1.13 6.24
CA VAL A 99 5.58 1.44 6.45
C VAL A 99 5.87 2.82 5.88
N ALA A 100 6.52 3.66 6.68
CA ALA A 100 6.96 4.97 6.23
C ALA A 100 8.35 4.85 5.60
N VAL A 101 8.46 5.11 4.30
CA VAL A 101 9.72 5.10 3.56
C VAL A 101 10.22 6.52 3.34
N ARG A 102 11.43 6.80 3.79
CA ARG A 102 12.07 8.12 3.70
C ARG A 102 13.28 8.03 2.80
N THR A 103 13.21 8.74 1.68
CA THR A 103 14.29 8.85 0.70
C THR A 103 14.89 10.27 0.70
N LYS A 104 15.92 10.52 -0.10
CA LYS A 104 16.58 11.84 -0.24
C LYS A 104 17.12 12.41 1.08
N MET A 105 17.59 11.53 1.98
CA MET A 105 18.16 11.93 3.26
C MET A 105 19.60 12.42 3.10
N THR A 106 19.99 13.39 3.93
CA THR A 106 21.39 13.76 4.12
C THR A 106 22.09 12.75 5.04
N LEU A 107 23.43 12.71 5.01
CA LEU A 107 24.19 11.80 5.88
C LEU A 107 23.84 11.94 7.37
N PRO A 108 23.71 13.16 7.96
CA PRO A 108 23.29 13.29 9.37
C PRO A 108 21.87 12.77 9.64
N GLN A 109 20.96 12.99 8.69
CA GLN A 109 19.59 12.46 8.82
C GLN A 109 19.58 10.93 8.82
N MET A 110 20.29 10.31 7.89
CA MET A 110 20.43 8.85 7.83
C MET A 110 21.06 8.30 9.11
N MET A 111 22.18 8.89 9.58
CA MET A 111 22.82 8.48 10.83
C MET A 111 21.91 8.68 12.05
N GLY A 112 21.14 9.78 12.09
CA GLY A 112 20.18 10.03 13.16
C GLY A 112 19.07 8.97 13.19
N ARG A 113 18.57 8.58 12.02
CA ARG A 113 17.58 7.50 11.91
C ARG A 113 18.14 6.15 12.37
N TRP A 114 19.32 5.81 11.90
CA TRP A 114 19.99 4.55 12.26
C TRP A 114 20.37 4.44 13.74
N LEU A 115 20.75 5.54 14.40
CA LEU A 115 21.28 5.52 15.78
C LEU A 115 20.25 5.88 16.85
N ALA A 116 19.18 6.60 16.50
CA ALA A 116 18.24 7.21 17.45
C ALA A 116 16.76 6.84 17.20
N SER A 117 16.47 6.03 16.21
CA SER A 117 15.14 5.47 15.96
C SER A 117 15.24 3.98 15.60
N ASP A 118 14.12 3.29 15.65
CA ASP A 118 14.02 1.88 15.25
C ASP A 118 13.89 1.71 13.71
N ASP A 119 14.23 2.77 12.93
CA ASP A 119 14.18 2.73 11.48
C ASP A 119 15.28 1.79 10.93
N THR A 120 14.92 0.99 9.94
CA THR A 120 15.87 0.18 9.16
C THR A 120 16.43 1.01 8.00
N VAL A 121 17.75 1.11 7.91
CA VAL A 121 18.42 1.79 6.78
C VAL A 121 18.77 0.77 5.71
N VAL A 122 18.21 0.95 4.52
CA VAL A 122 18.37 0.06 3.35
C VAL A 122 19.00 0.81 2.18
N PRO A 123 19.68 0.12 1.24
CA PRO A 123 20.12 0.73 -0.02
C PRO A 123 18.92 1.31 -0.77
N LEU A 124 19.08 2.51 -1.36
CA LEU A 124 18.01 3.19 -2.10
C LEU A 124 17.45 2.34 -3.26
N GLU A 125 18.29 1.52 -3.87
CA GLU A 125 17.93 0.64 -4.98
C GLU A 125 16.96 -0.49 -4.60
N THR A 126 16.84 -0.83 -3.31
CA THR A 126 15.83 -1.79 -2.83
C THR A 126 14.43 -1.19 -2.82
N VAL A 127 14.31 0.14 -2.74
CA VAL A 127 13.04 0.88 -2.73
C VAL A 127 12.74 1.52 -4.08
N ILE A 128 13.79 2.02 -4.75
CA ILE A 128 13.70 2.62 -6.08
C ILE A 128 14.70 1.88 -6.97
N PRO A 129 14.25 0.89 -7.78
CA PRO A 129 15.11 0.14 -8.68
C PRO A 129 15.89 1.06 -9.63
N ALA A 130 17.12 0.66 -10.01
CA ALA A 130 18.03 1.47 -10.82
C ALA A 130 17.46 1.93 -12.18
N ASN A 131 16.48 1.17 -12.71
CA ASN A 131 15.82 1.46 -14.00
C ASN A 131 14.52 2.25 -13.85
N SER A 132 14.14 2.65 -12.62
CA SER A 132 12.91 3.36 -12.32
C SER A 132 13.20 4.70 -11.66
N ASN A 133 12.25 5.60 -11.71
CA ASN A 133 12.30 6.87 -10.95
C ASN A 133 11.20 6.88 -9.88
N ALA A 134 11.30 7.83 -8.94
CA ALA A 134 10.36 7.91 -7.82
C ALA A 134 8.88 8.10 -8.25
N GLU A 135 8.63 8.77 -9.39
CA GLU A 135 7.28 8.97 -9.92
C GLU A 135 6.72 7.69 -10.51
N GLU A 136 7.56 6.90 -11.16
CA GLU A 136 7.18 5.60 -11.71
C GLU A 136 6.89 4.60 -10.59
N VAL A 137 7.74 4.51 -9.58
CA VAL A 137 7.49 3.69 -8.37
C VAL A 137 6.20 4.14 -7.66
N ALA A 138 5.93 5.44 -7.57
CA ALA A 138 4.68 5.94 -6.99
C ALA A 138 3.46 5.51 -7.81
N ARG A 139 3.53 5.56 -9.16
CA ARG A 139 2.44 5.06 -10.02
C ARG A 139 2.24 3.56 -9.88
N GLN A 140 3.31 2.77 -9.86
CA GLN A 140 3.23 1.32 -9.65
C GLN A 140 2.61 0.98 -8.29
N ASN A 141 3.02 1.67 -7.22
CA ASN A 141 2.44 1.49 -5.89
C ASN A 141 0.97 1.89 -5.83
N ALA A 142 0.56 2.95 -6.54
CA ALA A 142 -0.86 3.34 -6.63
C ALA A 142 -1.67 2.30 -7.41
N ALA A 143 -1.14 1.77 -8.50
CA ALA A 143 -1.79 0.70 -9.27
C ALA A 143 -1.91 -0.59 -8.44
N ALA A 144 -0.85 -0.98 -7.73
CA ALA A 144 -0.87 -2.14 -6.84
C ALA A 144 -1.86 -1.97 -5.67
N PHE A 145 -2.04 -0.74 -5.16
CA PHE A 145 -3.04 -0.45 -4.15
C PHE A 145 -4.46 -0.61 -4.71
N ALA A 146 -4.74 -0.05 -5.89
CA ALA A 146 -6.06 -0.19 -6.55
C ALA A 146 -6.38 -1.65 -6.90
N SER A 147 -5.39 -2.43 -7.35
CA SER A 147 -5.54 -3.88 -7.54
C SER A 147 -5.87 -4.59 -6.22
N SER A 148 -5.21 -4.21 -5.12
CA SER A 148 -5.48 -4.76 -3.79
C SER A 148 -6.90 -4.46 -3.30
N GLU A 149 -7.45 -3.28 -3.59
CA GLU A 149 -8.83 -2.90 -3.29
C GLU A 149 -9.83 -3.77 -4.07
N SER A 150 -9.58 -3.97 -5.36
CA SER A 150 -10.40 -4.84 -6.22
C SER A 150 -10.37 -6.28 -5.73
N ASN A 151 -9.18 -6.83 -5.51
CA ASN A 151 -9.02 -8.20 -5.02
C ASN A 151 -9.69 -8.40 -3.65
N ALA A 152 -9.59 -7.40 -2.76
CA ALA A 152 -10.23 -7.45 -1.44
C ALA A 152 -11.75 -7.54 -1.56
N THR A 153 -12.36 -6.77 -2.47
CA THR A 153 -13.80 -6.84 -2.74
C THR A 153 -14.19 -8.22 -3.26
N VAL A 154 -13.46 -8.73 -4.25
CA VAL A 154 -13.76 -10.05 -4.85
C VAL A 154 -13.60 -11.17 -3.83
N ALA A 155 -12.51 -11.19 -3.07
CA ALA A 155 -12.27 -12.19 -2.03
C ALA A 155 -13.38 -12.16 -0.95
N ALA A 156 -13.79 -10.96 -0.51
CA ALA A 156 -14.88 -10.82 0.46
C ALA A 156 -16.22 -11.31 -0.10
N MET A 157 -16.54 -11.00 -1.37
CA MET A 157 -17.77 -11.51 -2.01
C MET A 157 -17.76 -13.02 -2.15
N ASN A 158 -16.63 -13.62 -2.52
CA ASN A 158 -16.45 -15.07 -2.58
C ASN A 158 -16.66 -15.71 -1.20
N HIS A 159 -16.04 -15.16 -0.15
CA HIS A 159 -16.24 -15.63 1.23
C HIS A 159 -17.70 -15.57 1.67
N LEU A 160 -18.39 -14.48 1.33
CA LEU A 160 -19.80 -14.27 1.66
C LEU A 160 -20.78 -15.06 0.77
N GLY A 161 -20.28 -15.77 -0.26
CA GLY A 161 -21.10 -16.47 -1.25
C GLY A 161 -21.97 -15.54 -2.10
N ARG A 162 -21.58 -14.27 -2.25
CA ARG A 162 -22.29 -13.30 -3.08
C ARG A 162 -21.88 -13.41 -4.54
N PRO A 163 -22.79 -13.20 -5.48
CA PRO A 163 -22.50 -13.36 -6.90
C PRO A 163 -21.56 -12.26 -7.40
N LEU A 164 -20.65 -12.65 -8.28
CA LEU A 164 -19.72 -11.78 -9.00
C LEU A 164 -20.07 -11.74 -10.49
N GLU A 165 -19.67 -10.68 -11.15
CA GLU A 165 -19.72 -10.53 -12.60
C GLU A 165 -18.43 -9.90 -13.14
N THR A 166 -18.10 -10.22 -14.38
CA THR A 166 -16.94 -9.67 -15.10
C THR A 166 -17.36 -8.51 -15.98
N MET A 167 -16.99 -7.30 -15.59
CA MET A 167 -17.30 -6.08 -16.32
C MET A 167 -16.10 -5.62 -17.16
N VAL A 168 -16.38 -5.18 -18.40
CA VAL A 168 -15.39 -4.54 -19.26
C VAL A 168 -15.17 -3.11 -18.80
N TYR A 169 -13.95 -2.84 -18.31
CA TYR A 169 -13.51 -1.53 -17.84
C TYR A 169 -12.96 -0.67 -18.98
N ASP A 170 -12.20 -1.27 -19.89
CA ASP A 170 -11.61 -0.60 -21.05
C ASP A 170 -11.49 -1.57 -22.24
N VAL A 171 -11.43 -1.01 -23.46
CA VAL A 171 -11.19 -1.75 -24.70
C VAL A 171 -10.04 -1.08 -25.43
N SER A 172 -8.93 -1.80 -25.63
CA SER A 172 -7.76 -1.26 -26.31
C SER A 172 -8.04 -0.95 -27.77
N GLU A 173 -7.70 0.26 -28.23
CA GLU A 173 -7.91 0.69 -29.62
C GLU A 173 -7.16 -0.23 -30.60
N GLY A 174 -7.85 -0.75 -31.59
CA GLY A 174 -7.31 -1.68 -32.59
C GLY A 174 -7.12 -3.12 -32.10
N ALA A 175 -7.51 -3.44 -30.87
CA ALA A 175 -7.49 -4.80 -30.35
C ALA A 175 -8.62 -5.66 -30.92
N PRO A 176 -8.58 -6.99 -30.79
CA PRO A 176 -9.57 -7.92 -31.34
C PRO A 176 -11.02 -7.62 -30.99
N ALA A 177 -11.28 -7.21 -29.76
CA ALA A 177 -12.62 -6.88 -29.27
C ALA A 177 -13.08 -5.45 -29.63
N ASP A 178 -12.19 -4.61 -30.17
CA ASP A 178 -12.52 -3.21 -30.51
C ASP A 178 -13.69 -3.14 -31.52
N GLY A 179 -14.66 -2.30 -31.21
CA GLY A 179 -15.88 -2.15 -31.96
C GLY A 179 -16.95 -3.23 -31.74
N THR A 180 -16.62 -4.35 -31.10
CA THR A 180 -17.53 -5.45 -30.76
C THR A 180 -17.98 -5.38 -29.33
N VAL A 181 -17.02 -5.35 -28.39
CA VAL A 181 -17.24 -5.21 -26.94
C VAL A 181 -17.15 -3.72 -26.57
N LYS A 182 -17.87 -3.31 -25.55
CA LYS A 182 -17.91 -1.90 -25.08
C LYS A 182 -17.63 -1.83 -23.58
N ILE A 183 -17.15 -0.67 -23.17
CA ILE A 183 -17.02 -0.32 -21.76
C ILE A 183 -18.38 -0.46 -21.06
N ASN A 184 -18.39 -1.05 -19.87
CA ASN A 184 -19.54 -1.45 -19.06
C ASN A 184 -20.37 -2.61 -19.63
N ASP A 185 -19.90 -3.36 -20.62
CA ASP A 185 -20.47 -4.66 -20.93
C ASP A 185 -20.10 -5.64 -19.81
N VAL A 186 -21.05 -6.49 -19.41
CA VAL A 186 -20.77 -7.61 -18.52
C VAL A 186 -20.62 -8.87 -19.36
N ILE A 187 -19.45 -9.51 -19.31
CA ILE A 187 -19.20 -10.78 -20.00
C ILE A 187 -19.78 -11.89 -19.13
N THR A 188 -20.80 -12.59 -19.63
CA THR A 188 -21.50 -13.65 -18.90
C THR A 188 -21.09 -15.05 -19.33
N SER A 189 -20.50 -15.21 -20.53
CA SER A 189 -19.99 -16.50 -21.00
C SER A 189 -18.99 -16.34 -22.15
N VAL A 190 -18.09 -17.31 -22.30
CA VAL A 190 -17.21 -17.48 -23.46
C VAL A 190 -17.42 -18.89 -24.02
N ASP A 191 -17.83 -19.00 -25.29
CA ASP A 191 -18.20 -20.27 -25.97
C ASP A 191 -19.20 -21.13 -25.18
N GLY A 192 -20.04 -20.50 -24.37
CA GLY A 192 -21.03 -21.14 -23.52
C GLY A 192 -20.53 -21.62 -22.18
N ALA A 193 -19.26 -21.42 -21.84
CA ALA A 193 -18.77 -21.54 -20.47
C ALA A 193 -19.10 -20.27 -19.69
N ASP A 194 -19.67 -20.41 -18.49
CA ASP A 194 -20.02 -19.27 -17.65
C ASP A 194 -18.77 -18.50 -17.17
N VAL A 195 -18.90 -17.20 -17.07
CA VAL A 195 -17.85 -16.25 -16.63
C VAL A 195 -18.37 -15.49 -15.43
N THR A 196 -17.58 -15.49 -14.34
CA THR A 196 -17.82 -14.72 -13.11
C THR A 196 -16.69 -13.78 -12.80
N VAL A 197 -15.44 -14.19 -13.05
CA VAL A 197 -14.23 -13.39 -12.86
C VAL A 197 -13.41 -13.32 -14.14
N PRO A 198 -12.54 -12.31 -14.33
CA PRO A 198 -11.72 -12.17 -15.55
C PRO A 198 -10.90 -13.42 -15.89
N GLY A 199 -10.42 -14.16 -14.88
CA GLY A 199 -9.67 -15.40 -15.07
C GLY A 199 -10.44 -16.49 -15.83
N ASP A 200 -11.78 -16.54 -15.70
CA ASP A 200 -12.63 -17.52 -16.40
C ASP A 200 -12.56 -17.31 -17.92
N VAL A 201 -12.38 -16.05 -18.36
CA VAL A 201 -12.20 -15.73 -19.79
C VAL A 201 -10.88 -16.32 -20.29
N SER A 202 -9.80 -16.17 -19.52
CA SER A 202 -8.48 -16.73 -19.82
C SER A 202 -8.52 -18.27 -19.89
N GLU A 203 -9.20 -18.92 -18.95
CA GLU A 203 -9.39 -20.36 -18.96
C GLU A 203 -10.20 -20.83 -20.19
N ALA A 204 -11.29 -20.13 -20.52
CA ALA A 204 -12.16 -20.48 -21.66
C ALA A 204 -11.47 -20.35 -23.02
N ILE A 205 -10.42 -19.51 -23.14
CA ILE A 205 -9.63 -19.38 -24.38
C ILE A 205 -8.29 -20.12 -24.33
N GLY A 206 -8.02 -20.90 -23.28
CA GLY A 206 -6.71 -21.47 -22.91
C GLY A 206 -6.00 -22.25 -24.03
N ASP A 207 -6.71 -23.05 -24.78
CA ASP A 207 -6.18 -23.89 -25.88
C ASP A 207 -6.28 -23.22 -27.25
N LYS A 208 -6.81 -21.98 -27.33
CA LYS A 208 -7.03 -21.28 -28.60
C LYS A 208 -5.75 -20.59 -29.10
N SER A 209 -5.78 -20.24 -30.36
CA SER A 209 -4.68 -19.57 -31.07
C SER A 209 -5.15 -18.25 -31.66
N PRO A 210 -4.24 -17.31 -31.93
CA PRO A 210 -4.56 -16.12 -32.71
C PRO A 210 -5.22 -16.51 -34.05
N GLY A 211 -6.34 -15.85 -34.36
CA GLY A 211 -7.17 -16.14 -35.52
C GLY A 211 -8.36 -17.05 -35.24
N ASP A 212 -8.43 -17.72 -34.08
CA ASP A 212 -9.63 -18.46 -33.68
C ASP A 212 -10.76 -17.53 -33.29
N GLU A 213 -11.98 -17.96 -33.52
CA GLU A 213 -13.19 -17.20 -33.11
C GLU A 213 -13.68 -17.69 -31.75
N VAL A 214 -14.14 -16.74 -30.93
CA VAL A 214 -14.85 -16.99 -29.69
C VAL A 214 -16.20 -16.29 -29.70
N THR A 215 -17.17 -16.93 -29.05
CA THR A 215 -18.53 -16.40 -28.91
C THR A 215 -18.69 -15.89 -27.47
N LEU A 216 -18.90 -14.58 -27.30
CA LEU A 216 -19.10 -13.92 -26.01
C LEU A 216 -20.60 -13.75 -25.74
N GLY A 217 -21.09 -14.25 -24.61
CA GLY A 217 -22.36 -13.82 -24.02
C GLY A 217 -22.11 -12.52 -23.26
N ILE A 218 -22.89 -11.50 -23.58
CA ILE A 218 -22.73 -10.15 -23.01
C ILE A 218 -24.06 -9.68 -22.45
N ASP A 219 -24.06 -9.09 -21.26
CA ASP A 219 -25.15 -8.24 -20.78
C ASP A 219 -24.77 -6.77 -21.00
N ARG A 220 -25.48 -6.10 -21.87
CA ARG A 220 -25.27 -4.68 -22.21
C ARG A 220 -26.44 -3.85 -21.71
N GLY A 221 -26.30 -3.34 -20.49
CA GLY A 221 -27.34 -2.52 -19.86
C GLY A 221 -28.67 -3.26 -19.64
N GLY A 222 -28.62 -4.52 -19.19
CA GLY A 222 -29.78 -5.39 -18.95
C GLY A 222 -30.27 -6.14 -20.18
N LYS A 223 -29.59 -5.99 -21.33
CA LYS A 223 -29.92 -6.68 -22.57
C LYS A 223 -28.85 -7.73 -22.89
N LYS A 224 -29.27 -9.01 -22.91
CA LYS A 224 -28.39 -10.11 -23.28
C LYS A 224 -28.14 -10.12 -24.79
N GLU A 225 -26.90 -10.07 -25.17
CA GLU A 225 -26.42 -10.09 -26.57
C GLU A 225 -25.37 -11.20 -26.70
N THR A 226 -25.13 -11.61 -27.94
CA THR A 226 -24.08 -12.58 -28.27
C THR A 226 -23.24 -11.96 -29.37
N GLU A 227 -21.95 -11.85 -29.11
CA GLU A 227 -20.99 -11.27 -30.03
C GLU A 227 -19.89 -12.30 -30.36
N THR A 228 -19.34 -12.21 -31.58
CA THR A 228 -18.23 -13.07 -31.99
C THR A 228 -17.00 -12.21 -32.20
N VAL A 229 -15.89 -12.62 -31.60
CA VAL A 229 -14.59 -11.95 -31.70
C VAL A 229 -13.55 -12.93 -32.26
N THR A 230 -12.75 -12.47 -33.21
CA THR A 230 -11.57 -13.20 -33.66
C THR A 230 -10.39 -12.83 -32.76
N LEU A 231 -9.79 -13.79 -32.08
CA LEU A 231 -8.69 -13.57 -31.13
C LEU A 231 -7.43 -13.05 -31.85
N GLY A 232 -6.74 -12.12 -31.19
CA GLY A 232 -5.45 -11.59 -31.64
C GLY A 232 -4.26 -12.30 -31.04
N GLU A 233 -3.07 -11.86 -31.44
CA GLU A 233 -1.81 -12.29 -30.84
C GLU A 233 -1.57 -11.52 -29.54
N MET A 234 -1.14 -12.24 -28.50
CA MET A 234 -0.79 -11.66 -27.20
C MET A 234 0.41 -10.72 -27.36
N PRO A 235 0.31 -9.45 -26.90
CA PRO A 235 1.46 -8.55 -26.88
C PRO A 235 2.60 -9.09 -26.01
N ASP A 236 3.85 -8.97 -26.49
CA ASP A 236 5.03 -9.48 -25.78
C ASP A 236 5.19 -8.87 -24.36
N GLU A 237 4.70 -7.65 -24.16
CA GLU A 237 4.76 -6.94 -22.88
C GLU A 237 3.86 -7.55 -21.80
N LEU A 238 2.82 -8.28 -22.20
CA LEU A 238 1.85 -8.94 -21.30
C LEU A 238 2.12 -10.44 -21.19
N ALA A 239 2.83 -11.03 -22.14
CA ALA A 239 3.07 -12.47 -22.20
C ALA A 239 3.93 -12.96 -21.01
N GLY A 240 3.40 -13.92 -20.25
CA GLY A 240 4.08 -14.50 -19.08
C GLY A 240 3.75 -13.79 -17.75
N ASP A 241 2.87 -12.81 -17.75
CA ASP A 241 2.26 -12.23 -16.55
C ASP A 241 0.81 -12.74 -16.47
N GLU A 242 0.56 -13.76 -15.67
CA GLU A 242 -0.75 -14.45 -15.59
C GLU A 242 -1.87 -13.49 -15.16
N ASP A 243 -1.60 -12.54 -14.28
CA ASP A 243 -2.59 -11.56 -13.84
C ASP A 243 -2.93 -10.57 -14.95
N ALA A 244 -1.92 -10.08 -15.69
CA ALA A 244 -2.13 -9.17 -16.82
C ALA A 244 -2.81 -9.89 -18.00
N GLU A 245 -2.45 -11.13 -18.28
CA GLU A 245 -3.09 -11.98 -19.29
C GLU A 245 -4.58 -12.16 -18.97
N ALA A 246 -4.91 -12.56 -17.74
CA ALA A 246 -6.28 -12.74 -17.28
C ALA A 246 -7.09 -11.43 -17.35
N ALA A 247 -6.53 -10.33 -16.86
CA ALA A 247 -7.20 -9.03 -16.83
C ALA A 247 -7.49 -8.47 -18.24
N THR A 248 -6.70 -8.86 -19.24
CA THR A 248 -6.86 -8.39 -20.64
C THR A 248 -7.54 -9.43 -21.55
N GLY A 249 -8.03 -10.53 -20.98
CA GLY A 249 -8.65 -11.62 -21.73
C GLY A 249 -7.64 -12.34 -22.62
N GLY A 250 -6.48 -12.71 -22.04
CA GLY A 250 -5.43 -13.43 -22.72
C GLY A 250 -5.04 -14.72 -22.00
N ASN A 251 -4.30 -15.60 -22.67
CA ASN A 251 -3.70 -16.79 -22.10
C ASN A 251 -2.48 -17.21 -22.90
N GLY A 252 -1.36 -16.53 -22.72
CA GLY A 252 -0.03 -16.86 -23.25
C GLY A 252 0.15 -16.80 -24.76
N LYS A 253 -0.92 -16.91 -25.57
CA LYS A 253 -0.87 -16.90 -27.04
C LYS A 253 -1.88 -15.96 -27.68
N ALA A 254 -3.13 -16.05 -27.26
CA ALA A 254 -4.24 -15.32 -27.81
C ALA A 254 -4.87 -14.42 -26.78
N PHE A 255 -5.49 -13.32 -27.19
CA PHE A 255 -6.16 -12.41 -26.29
C PHE A 255 -7.28 -11.61 -26.98
N LEU A 256 -8.19 -11.07 -26.17
CA LEU A 256 -9.31 -10.23 -26.60
C LEU A 256 -8.92 -8.75 -26.71
N GLY A 257 -8.04 -8.27 -25.86
CA GLY A 257 -7.65 -6.87 -25.76
C GLY A 257 -8.67 -5.98 -25.07
N VAL A 258 -9.28 -6.52 -24.02
CA VAL A 258 -10.20 -5.81 -23.12
C VAL A 258 -9.61 -5.79 -21.71
N THR A 259 -9.69 -4.66 -21.02
CA THR A 259 -9.43 -4.63 -19.58
C THR A 259 -10.71 -4.97 -18.84
N MET A 260 -10.66 -5.99 -18.00
CA MET A 260 -11.81 -6.50 -17.25
C MET A 260 -11.58 -6.39 -15.75
N VAL A 261 -12.66 -6.18 -15.01
CA VAL A 261 -12.66 -6.19 -13.55
C VAL A 261 -13.81 -7.07 -13.06
N ALA A 262 -13.56 -7.81 -11.97
CA ALA A 262 -14.63 -8.48 -11.26
C ALA A 262 -15.32 -7.48 -10.31
N GLN A 263 -16.63 -7.51 -10.26
CA GLN A 263 -17.44 -6.69 -9.37
C GLN A 263 -18.64 -7.49 -8.82
N PRO A 264 -19.26 -7.05 -7.70
CA PRO A 264 -20.49 -7.68 -7.22
C PRO A 264 -21.62 -7.55 -8.24
N ALA A 265 -22.32 -8.66 -8.51
CA ALA A 265 -23.42 -8.70 -9.49
C ALA A 265 -24.78 -8.28 -8.90
N ASP A 266 -24.87 -8.18 -7.56
CA ASP A 266 -26.09 -7.80 -6.82
C ASP A 266 -26.25 -6.29 -6.63
N GLY A 267 -25.39 -5.49 -7.27
CA GLY A 267 -25.43 -4.03 -7.24
C GLY A 267 -24.67 -3.40 -6.07
N ILE A 268 -24.03 -4.20 -5.24
CA ILE A 268 -23.14 -3.72 -4.18
C ILE A 268 -21.96 -2.96 -4.79
N ARG A 269 -21.60 -1.85 -4.17
CA ARG A 269 -20.40 -1.08 -4.50
C ARG A 269 -19.61 -0.87 -3.22
N VAL A 270 -18.33 -1.21 -3.29
CA VAL A 270 -17.38 -0.99 -2.20
C VAL A 270 -16.41 0.09 -2.66
N GLU A 271 -16.31 1.17 -1.89
CA GLU A 271 -15.37 2.28 -2.13
C GLU A 271 -14.37 2.34 -0.98
N TYR A 272 -13.09 2.52 -1.33
CA TYR A 272 -11.99 2.63 -0.38
C TYR A 272 -11.46 4.06 -0.39
N ASN A 273 -11.55 4.77 0.75
CA ASN A 273 -11.33 6.21 0.83
C ASN A 273 -10.02 6.57 1.55
N LEU A 274 -8.91 5.92 1.19
CA LEU A 274 -7.58 6.26 1.68
C LEU A 274 -6.77 6.96 0.59
N LYS A 275 -6.05 8.01 0.97
CA LYS A 275 -5.21 8.82 0.08
C LYS A 275 -3.75 8.71 0.49
N ASP A 276 -2.85 8.89 -0.48
CA ASP A 276 -1.39 8.88 -0.26
C ASP A 276 -0.86 7.57 0.34
N ILE A 277 -1.59 6.46 0.14
CA ILE A 277 -1.18 5.10 0.47
C ILE A 277 -0.84 4.37 -0.83
N GLY A 278 0.09 3.45 -0.77
CA GLY A 278 0.49 2.66 -1.93
C GLY A 278 0.97 1.27 -1.56
N GLY A 279 0.99 0.38 -2.55
CA GLY A 279 1.38 -1.00 -2.39
C GLY A 279 0.21 -1.92 -1.99
N PRO A 280 0.33 -3.24 -2.20
CA PRO A 280 -0.80 -4.17 -2.11
C PRO A 280 -1.09 -4.71 -0.71
N SER A 281 -0.37 -4.25 0.33
CA SER A 281 -0.34 -4.89 1.66
C SER A 281 -1.56 -4.62 2.57
N ALA A 282 -2.56 -3.88 2.09
CA ALA A 282 -3.80 -3.58 2.82
C ALA A 282 -4.93 -4.56 2.51
N GLY A 283 -4.79 -5.39 1.47
CA GLY A 283 -5.88 -6.19 0.91
C GLY A 283 -6.57 -7.10 1.91
N LEU A 284 -5.83 -7.83 2.75
CA LEU A 284 -6.40 -8.63 3.82
C LEU A 284 -7.32 -7.83 4.74
N MET A 285 -6.85 -6.66 5.19
CA MET A 285 -7.62 -5.85 6.15
C MET A 285 -8.84 -5.19 5.50
N PHE A 286 -8.76 -4.87 4.21
CA PHE A 286 -9.90 -4.40 3.44
C PHE A 286 -10.94 -5.50 3.24
N SER A 287 -10.53 -6.73 2.87
CA SER A 287 -11.48 -7.84 2.71
C SER A 287 -12.16 -8.19 4.04
N LEU A 288 -11.43 -8.21 5.16
CA LEU A 288 -12.01 -8.41 6.48
C LEU A 288 -13.02 -7.31 6.85
N ALA A 289 -12.74 -6.04 6.52
CA ALA A 289 -13.68 -4.95 6.77
C ALA A 289 -14.97 -5.08 5.93
N VAL A 290 -14.87 -5.55 4.69
CA VAL A 290 -16.05 -5.82 3.85
C VAL A 290 -16.85 -6.99 4.41
N VAL A 291 -16.17 -8.06 4.84
CA VAL A 291 -16.82 -9.22 5.48
C VAL A 291 -17.53 -8.79 6.75
N ASP A 292 -16.88 -8.04 7.64
CA ASP A 292 -17.46 -7.59 8.91
C ASP A 292 -18.70 -6.70 8.70
N LYS A 293 -18.63 -5.76 7.75
CA LYS A 293 -19.76 -4.87 7.43
C LYS A 293 -20.94 -5.56 6.77
N LEU A 294 -20.75 -6.69 6.10
CA LEU A 294 -21.79 -7.43 5.38
C LEU A 294 -22.19 -8.75 6.07
N SER A 295 -21.62 -9.05 7.23
CA SER A 295 -21.96 -10.25 8.02
C SER A 295 -22.51 -9.84 9.39
N PRO A 296 -23.49 -10.56 9.93
CA PRO A 296 -23.93 -10.30 11.30
C PRO A 296 -22.86 -10.63 12.33
N GLY A 297 -22.61 -9.72 13.26
CA GLY A 297 -21.70 -9.91 14.38
C GLY A 297 -20.39 -9.16 14.21
N GLU A 298 -19.59 -9.14 15.28
CA GLU A 298 -18.32 -8.40 15.34
C GLU A 298 -17.17 -9.35 15.10
N LEU A 299 -16.52 -9.27 13.94
CA LEU A 299 -15.38 -10.11 13.58
C LEU A 299 -14.17 -9.90 14.52
N SER A 300 -14.01 -8.69 15.03
CA SER A 300 -12.97 -8.34 15.99
C SER A 300 -13.30 -8.72 17.44
N GLY A 301 -14.54 -9.19 17.75
CA GLY A 301 -15.02 -9.38 19.12
C GLY A 301 -14.98 -8.09 19.96
N GLY A 302 -14.97 -6.92 19.32
CA GLY A 302 -14.82 -5.62 19.97
C GLY A 302 -13.37 -5.28 20.37
N GLU A 303 -12.40 -6.14 20.05
CA GLU A 303 -10.97 -5.92 20.32
C GLU A 303 -10.31 -4.97 19.31
N PHE A 304 -9.11 -4.52 19.65
CA PHE A 304 -8.27 -3.81 18.70
C PHE A 304 -7.40 -4.80 17.93
N VAL A 305 -7.87 -5.22 16.78
CA VAL A 305 -7.15 -6.04 15.81
C VAL A 305 -6.41 -5.14 14.85
N ALA A 306 -5.14 -5.41 14.61
CA ALA A 306 -4.37 -4.84 13.51
C ALA A 306 -3.88 -5.97 12.60
N GLY A 307 -3.38 -5.64 11.42
CA GLY A 307 -2.86 -6.66 10.53
C GLY A 307 -2.33 -6.08 9.23
N THR A 308 -1.90 -7.00 8.38
CA THR A 308 -1.39 -6.72 7.03
C THR A 308 -1.44 -8.00 6.20
N GLY A 309 -1.42 -7.85 4.90
CA GLY A 309 -1.36 -8.96 3.94
C GLY A 309 -1.76 -8.51 2.56
N THR A 310 -1.14 -9.04 1.53
CA THR A 310 -1.73 -8.98 0.20
C THR A 310 -2.91 -9.96 0.15
N ILE A 311 -3.84 -9.74 -0.75
CA ILE A 311 -4.96 -10.64 -0.98
C ILE A 311 -5.09 -10.90 -2.48
N ALA A 312 -5.24 -12.17 -2.85
CA ALA A 312 -5.65 -12.55 -4.19
C ALA A 312 -7.18 -12.66 -4.25
N SER A 313 -7.75 -12.64 -5.44
CA SER A 313 -9.20 -12.73 -5.66
C SER A 313 -9.82 -14.05 -5.16
N ASP A 314 -9.02 -15.11 -5.05
CA ASP A 314 -9.41 -16.40 -4.49
C ASP A 314 -9.36 -16.45 -2.94
N GLY A 315 -8.97 -15.34 -2.29
CA GLY A 315 -8.83 -15.25 -0.85
C GLY A 315 -7.47 -15.66 -0.30
N THR A 316 -6.49 -16.01 -1.14
CA THR A 316 -5.12 -16.35 -0.69
C THR A 316 -4.43 -15.09 -0.13
N VAL A 317 -3.84 -15.22 1.06
CA VAL A 317 -3.07 -14.16 1.73
C VAL A 317 -1.58 -14.31 1.43
N GLY A 318 -0.99 -13.29 0.84
CA GLY A 318 0.43 -13.27 0.51
C GLY A 318 1.28 -12.42 1.45
N PRO A 319 2.61 -12.68 1.45
CA PRO A 319 3.56 -11.97 2.30
C PRO A 319 3.77 -10.51 1.88
N ILE A 320 4.31 -9.73 2.80
CA ILE A 320 4.59 -8.29 2.63
C ILE A 320 5.98 -7.91 3.12
N GLY A 321 6.42 -6.69 2.82
CA GLY A 321 7.66 -6.13 3.36
C GLY A 321 7.46 -5.34 4.65
N GLY A 322 8.52 -5.26 5.49
CA GLY A 322 8.58 -4.42 6.68
C GLY A 322 7.65 -4.85 7.81
N ILE A 323 7.43 -6.15 7.97
CA ILE A 323 6.52 -6.72 8.98
C ILE A 323 6.88 -6.26 10.40
N THR A 324 8.16 -6.14 10.72
CA THR A 324 8.62 -5.70 12.06
C THR A 324 8.19 -4.28 12.39
N HIS A 325 8.27 -3.35 11.41
CA HIS A 325 7.80 -1.98 11.57
C HIS A 325 6.28 -1.90 11.70
N LYS A 326 5.56 -2.78 11.00
CA LYS A 326 4.09 -2.86 11.07
C LYS A 326 3.62 -3.38 12.42
N ILE A 327 4.28 -4.42 12.96
CA ILE A 327 4.03 -4.94 14.31
C ILE A 327 4.30 -3.86 15.36
N SER A 328 5.42 -3.14 15.24
CA SER A 328 5.74 -2.03 16.13
C SER A 328 4.70 -0.91 16.08
N ALA A 329 4.26 -0.52 14.88
CA ALA A 329 3.20 0.48 14.69
C ALA A 329 1.87 0.03 15.33
N ALA A 330 1.47 -1.22 15.15
CA ALA A 330 0.26 -1.79 15.74
C ALA A 330 0.34 -1.82 17.28
N LYS A 331 1.46 -2.29 17.84
CA LYS A 331 1.74 -2.28 19.27
C LYS A 331 1.62 -0.86 19.85
N ASN A 332 2.27 0.12 19.21
CA ASN A 332 2.25 1.51 19.63
C ASN A 332 0.86 2.14 19.51
N ALA A 333 0.03 1.66 18.60
CA ALA A 333 -1.38 2.04 18.49
C ALA A 333 -2.27 1.37 19.55
N GLY A 334 -1.79 0.33 20.23
CA GLY A 334 -2.50 -0.36 21.32
C GLY A 334 -3.28 -1.61 20.85
N ALA A 335 -2.92 -2.20 19.70
CA ALA A 335 -3.54 -3.43 19.24
C ALA A 335 -3.26 -4.60 20.21
N SER A 336 -4.27 -5.45 20.44
CA SER A 336 -4.17 -6.69 21.23
C SER A 336 -3.86 -7.91 20.36
N VAL A 337 -4.26 -7.85 19.08
CA VAL A 337 -4.10 -8.91 18.10
C VAL A 337 -3.47 -8.34 16.82
N PHE A 338 -2.59 -9.12 16.18
CA PHE A 338 -2.04 -8.78 14.88
C PHE A 338 -2.10 -9.98 13.92
N LEU A 339 -2.72 -9.78 12.76
CA LEU A 339 -2.79 -10.79 11.70
C LEU A 339 -1.52 -10.75 10.88
N VAL A 340 -0.80 -11.87 10.84
CA VAL A 340 0.48 -12.04 10.16
C VAL A 340 0.30 -13.01 8.99
N PRO A 341 0.63 -12.61 7.74
CA PRO A 341 0.70 -13.59 6.65
C PRO A 341 1.65 -14.73 6.98
N ALA A 342 1.28 -15.98 6.71
CA ALA A 342 2.07 -17.18 7.02
C ALA A 342 3.52 -17.06 6.52
N GLY A 343 3.72 -16.48 5.31
CA GLY A 343 5.05 -16.23 4.75
C GLY A 343 5.91 -15.23 5.54
N ASN A 344 5.32 -14.44 6.44
CA ASN A 344 6.03 -13.49 7.30
C ASN A 344 6.22 -13.96 8.75
N CYS A 345 5.64 -15.11 9.16
CA CYS A 345 5.67 -15.55 10.55
C CYS A 345 7.08 -15.68 11.13
N SER A 346 8.02 -16.21 10.37
CA SER A 346 9.42 -16.35 10.82
C SER A 346 10.07 -15.00 11.16
N GLU A 347 9.78 -13.95 10.39
CA GLU A 347 10.28 -12.60 10.65
C GLU A 347 9.50 -11.95 11.79
N ALA A 348 8.18 -12.08 11.78
CA ALA A 348 7.27 -11.54 12.81
C ALA A 348 7.59 -12.05 14.22
N ALA A 349 7.92 -13.34 14.37
CA ALA A 349 8.32 -13.94 15.64
C ALA A 349 9.57 -13.29 16.26
N SER A 350 10.39 -12.59 15.46
CA SER A 350 11.57 -11.87 15.93
C SER A 350 11.28 -10.43 16.38
N ALA A 351 10.10 -9.91 16.09
CA ALA A 351 9.71 -8.54 16.43
C ALA A 351 9.30 -8.42 17.92
N ASP A 352 9.48 -7.24 18.49
CA ASP A 352 8.96 -6.92 19.81
C ASP A 352 7.45 -6.61 19.74
N SER A 353 6.63 -7.66 19.84
CA SER A 353 5.16 -7.55 19.86
C SER A 353 4.58 -7.16 21.22
N GLY A 354 5.38 -7.16 22.30
CA GLY A 354 4.87 -7.00 23.66
C GLY A 354 3.90 -8.12 24.03
N ASP A 355 2.72 -7.74 24.55
CA ASP A 355 1.65 -8.69 24.90
C ASP A 355 0.66 -8.96 23.75
N MET A 356 0.91 -8.43 22.55
CA MET A 356 0.06 -8.58 21.36
C MET A 356 0.18 -9.99 20.80
N THR A 357 -0.96 -10.65 20.56
CA THR A 357 -1.01 -11.98 19.95
C THR A 357 -0.79 -11.89 18.44
N LEU A 358 0.18 -12.65 17.91
CA LEU A 358 0.47 -12.71 16.47
C LEU A 358 -0.22 -13.93 15.86
N LEU A 359 -1.36 -13.75 15.19
CA LEU A 359 -2.12 -14.81 14.54
C LEU A 359 -1.57 -15.06 13.13
N GLU A 360 -1.21 -16.30 12.83
CA GLU A 360 -0.78 -16.72 11.49
C GLU A 360 -1.98 -16.94 10.59
N VAL A 361 -1.98 -16.36 9.37
CA VAL A 361 -3.05 -16.47 8.39
C VAL A 361 -2.51 -16.66 6.98
N ASP A 362 -3.14 -17.53 6.18
CA ASP A 362 -2.78 -17.84 4.79
C ASP A 362 -3.94 -17.61 3.81
N THR A 363 -5.16 -17.50 4.31
CA THR A 363 -6.37 -17.23 3.53
C THR A 363 -7.30 -16.28 4.27
N LEU A 364 -8.23 -15.65 3.56
CA LEU A 364 -9.29 -14.83 4.15
C LEU A 364 -10.17 -15.66 5.09
N ASP A 365 -10.58 -16.86 4.64
CA ASP A 365 -11.38 -17.78 5.47
C ASP A 365 -10.64 -18.14 6.75
N GLY A 366 -9.35 -18.49 6.64
CA GLY A 366 -8.49 -18.77 7.79
C GLY A 366 -8.33 -17.59 8.73
N ALA A 367 -8.30 -16.34 8.23
CA ALA A 367 -8.25 -15.14 9.06
C ALA A 367 -9.57 -14.91 9.83
N VAL A 368 -10.73 -15.13 9.20
CA VAL A 368 -12.05 -15.06 9.84
C VAL A 368 -12.17 -16.13 10.91
N ASP A 369 -11.79 -17.38 10.60
CA ASP A 369 -11.81 -18.49 11.55
C ASP A 369 -10.88 -18.22 12.75
N ALA A 370 -9.66 -17.72 12.50
CA ALA A 370 -8.67 -17.42 13.55
C ALA A 370 -9.18 -16.31 14.50
N LEU A 371 -9.77 -15.25 13.97
CA LEU A 371 -10.36 -14.17 14.79
C LEU A 371 -11.53 -14.70 15.61
N THR A 372 -12.42 -15.49 14.98
CA THR A 372 -13.58 -16.08 15.64
C THR A 372 -13.18 -17.07 16.76
N ALA A 373 -12.14 -17.88 16.54
CA ALA A 373 -11.62 -18.81 17.54
C ALA A 373 -10.92 -18.06 18.70
N HIS A 374 -10.15 -17.00 18.35
CA HIS A 374 -9.50 -16.16 19.35
C HIS A 374 -10.49 -15.49 20.29
N ASP A 375 -11.57 -14.89 19.76
CA ASP A 375 -12.65 -14.27 20.56
C ASP A 375 -13.30 -15.28 21.52
N LYS A 376 -13.44 -16.54 21.10
CA LYS A 376 -13.97 -17.62 21.96
C LYS A 376 -12.96 -18.17 22.96
N GLY A 377 -11.70 -17.73 22.93
CA GLY A 377 -10.61 -18.26 23.75
C GLY A 377 -10.22 -19.69 23.39
N GLU A 378 -10.42 -20.08 22.13
CA GLU A 378 -10.00 -21.37 21.58
C GLU A 378 -8.53 -21.30 21.12
N ASP A 379 -7.90 -22.46 20.93
CA ASP A 379 -6.53 -22.55 20.45
C ASP A 379 -6.46 -22.07 18.99
N VAL A 380 -5.55 -21.14 18.70
CA VAL A 380 -5.31 -20.57 17.37
C VAL A 380 -3.85 -20.70 16.99
N GLN A 381 -3.58 -20.75 15.68
CA GLN A 381 -2.21 -20.78 15.17
C GLN A 381 -1.55 -19.41 15.33
N THR A 382 -0.36 -19.38 15.94
CA THR A 382 0.38 -18.14 16.19
C THR A 382 1.80 -18.22 15.63
N CYS A 383 2.40 -17.06 15.37
CA CYS A 383 3.79 -16.94 14.98
C CYS A 383 4.71 -16.94 16.22
N GLY A 384 5.16 -18.10 16.67
CA GLY A 384 6.11 -18.24 17.78
C GLY A 384 5.57 -18.91 19.00
#